data_ee919873a9025ea5b37734d9ac7936c8
#
_entry.id   ee919873a9025ea5b37734d9ac7936c8
#
_cell.length_a   1.000
_cell.length_b   1.000
_cell.length_c   1.000
_cell.angle_alpha   90.00
_cell.angle_beta   90.00
_cell.angle_gamma   90.00
#
_symmetry.space_group_name_H-M   'P 1'
#
loop_
_entity.id
_entity.type
_entity.pdbx_description
1 polymer ?
#
loop_
_entity_poly.entity_id
_entity_poly.type
_entity_poly.pdbx_seq_one_letter_code
_entity_poly.pdbx_strand_id
1 'polypeptide(L)'
;DEVRLTVFKNGKEYIYKKDPDHKGMPSPIITFKDVYHFMEWKAMARAGKQDDAYLLAEGLIGGEVVVSHKRYPSGQADHLVVRLDNENVSLKADGSDIVTVIAEVVDKRGTVKRLNNSHVRFDIQGEGRLLGDASVGTNPAPVIWGSAPVLVQSTTKPGKVRIIASMQ
;
A
#
# COMPACT_ATOMS: atom_id res chain seq x y z
N ASP A 1 21.01 -16.61 -12.12
CA ASP A 1 20.08 -15.59 -11.69
C ASP A 1 19.95 -15.65 -10.18
N GLU A 2 20.19 -14.55 -9.54
CA GLU A 2 20.36 -14.42 -8.09
C GLU A 2 19.47 -13.30 -7.57
N VAL A 3 19.01 -13.39 -6.32
CA VAL A 3 18.42 -12.25 -5.60
C VAL A 3 19.32 -11.84 -4.46
N ARG A 4 19.63 -10.55 -4.41
CA ARG A 4 20.33 -9.90 -3.32
C ARG A 4 19.33 -9.15 -2.45
N LEU A 5 19.31 -9.42 -1.15
CA LEU A 5 18.54 -8.67 -0.16
C LEU A 5 19.53 -7.89 0.73
N THR A 6 19.41 -6.57 0.69
CA THR A 6 20.08 -5.69 1.64
C THR A 6 19.11 -5.30 2.74
N VAL A 7 19.46 -5.57 3.99
CA VAL A 7 18.73 -5.17 5.19
C VAL A 7 19.53 -4.08 5.87
N PHE A 8 19.04 -2.86 5.86
CA PHE A 8 19.63 -1.76 6.63
C PHE A 8 18.91 -1.63 7.97
N LYS A 9 19.65 -1.77 9.05
CA LYS A 9 19.12 -1.63 10.42
C LYS A 9 20.26 -1.23 11.39
N ASN A 10 19.93 -0.40 12.38
CA ASN A 10 20.88 0.07 13.40
C ASN A 10 22.17 0.68 12.81
N GLY A 11 22.06 1.41 11.68
CA GLY A 11 23.21 2.03 11.00
C GLY A 11 24.14 1.06 10.28
N LYS A 12 23.73 -0.19 10.07
CA LYS A 12 24.51 -1.23 9.39
C LYS A 12 23.75 -1.89 8.27
N GLU A 13 24.44 -2.26 7.22
CA GLU A 13 23.93 -3.08 6.13
C GLU A 13 24.28 -4.55 6.33
N TYR A 14 23.29 -5.41 6.11
CA TYR A 14 23.45 -6.87 6.07
C TYR A 14 23.02 -7.34 4.70
N ILE A 15 23.91 -8.00 3.97
CA ILE A 15 23.67 -8.44 2.61
C ILE A 15 23.53 -9.95 2.58
N TYR A 16 22.40 -10.41 2.05
CA TYR A 16 22.08 -11.81 1.83
C TYR A 16 21.93 -12.05 0.34
N LYS A 17 22.47 -13.16 -0.15
CA LYS A 17 22.37 -13.58 -1.54
C LYS A 17 21.82 -14.99 -1.60
N LYS A 18 20.91 -15.21 -2.52
CA LYS A 18 20.30 -16.51 -2.68
C LYS A 18 19.79 -16.73 -4.09
N ASP A 19 19.98 -17.96 -4.57
CA ASP A 19 19.29 -18.47 -5.75
C ASP A 19 17.83 -18.79 -5.44
N PRO A 20 16.96 -18.87 -6.47
CA PRO A 20 15.58 -19.32 -6.29
C PRO A 20 15.46 -20.68 -5.58
N ASP A 21 14.54 -20.78 -4.61
CA ASP A 21 14.32 -22.01 -3.84
C ASP A 21 13.83 -23.18 -4.70
N HIS A 22 13.10 -22.87 -5.79
CA HIS A 22 12.56 -23.86 -6.73
C HIS A 22 12.88 -23.45 -8.16
N LYS A 23 13.97 -24.01 -8.69
CA LYS A 23 14.36 -23.82 -10.10
C LYS A 23 13.36 -24.54 -11.01
N GLY A 24 12.85 -23.85 -12.01
CA GLY A 24 11.89 -24.40 -12.98
C GLY A 24 10.46 -23.88 -12.84
N MET A 25 10.15 -23.11 -11.83
CA MET A 25 8.89 -22.37 -11.76
C MET A 25 8.97 -21.06 -12.56
N PRO A 26 7.91 -20.64 -13.27
CA PRO A 26 7.89 -19.38 -14.02
C PRO A 26 8.17 -18.15 -13.14
N SER A 27 7.76 -18.19 -11.87
CA SER A 27 8.00 -17.14 -10.86
C SER A 27 8.42 -17.81 -9.56
N PRO A 28 9.70 -18.17 -9.43
CA PRO A 28 10.18 -18.90 -8.26
C PRO A 28 10.15 -18.01 -7.01
N ILE A 29 9.64 -18.58 -5.92
CA ILE A 29 9.65 -17.92 -4.62
C ILE A 29 11.05 -17.98 -4.03
N ILE A 30 11.49 -16.86 -3.43
CA ILE A 30 12.76 -16.76 -2.71
C ILE A 30 12.47 -16.29 -1.30
N THR A 31 12.82 -17.12 -0.32
CA THR A 31 12.59 -16.83 1.10
C THR A 31 13.91 -16.58 1.81
N PHE A 32 14.05 -15.40 2.39
CA PHE A 32 15.14 -15.09 3.33
C PHE A 32 14.62 -15.26 4.76
N LYS A 33 15.15 -16.22 5.49
CA LYS A 33 14.77 -16.48 6.88
C LYS A 33 15.66 -15.69 7.84
N ASP A 34 15.12 -15.36 9.01
CA ASP A 34 15.83 -14.76 10.16
C ASP A 34 16.56 -13.44 9.88
N VAL A 35 16.16 -12.74 8.80
CA VAL A 35 16.76 -11.43 8.43
C VAL A 35 16.25 -10.30 9.33
N TYR A 36 15.10 -10.49 9.97
CA TYR A 36 14.46 -9.50 10.83
C TYR A 36 13.91 -10.15 12.09
N HIS A 37 14.36 -9.69 13.26
CA HIS A 37 13.87 -10.19 14.54
C HIS A 37 12.92 -9.18 15.18
N PHE A 38 11.75 -9.64 15.62
CA PHE A 38 10.72 -8.76 16.21
C PHE A 38 11.24 -7.90 17.39
N MET A 39 12.09 -8.49 18.24
CA MET A 39 12.64 -7.76 19.38
C MET A 39 13.64 -6.68 18.98
N GLU A 40 14.43 -6.89 17.93
CA GLU A 40 15.30 -5.83 17.37
C GLU A 40 14.46 -4.68 16.84
N TRP A 41 13.40 -5.00 16.09
CA TRP A 41 12.47 -4.00 15.59
C TRP A 41 11.83 -3.18 16.70
N LYS A 42 11.34 -3.85 17.76
CA LYS A 42 10.74 -3.18 18.93
C LYS A 42 11.76 -2.27 19.64
N ALA A 43 13.02 -2.68 19.74
CA ALA A 43 14.09 -1.87 20.32
C ALA A 43 14.39 -0.64 19.45
N MET A 44 14.47 -0.78 18.14
CA MET A 44 14.66 0.33 17.19
C MET A 44 13.51 1.33 17.25
N ALA A 45 12.26 0.83 17.28
CA ALA A 45 11.07 1.66 17.40
C ALA A 45 11.07 2.49 18.69
N ARG A 46 11.43 1.88 19.82
CA ARG A 46 11.58 2.58 21.12
C ARG A 46 12.71 3.63 21.10
N ALA A 47 13.77 3.36 20.35
CA ALA A 47 14.90 4.30 20.21
C ALA A 47 14.65 5.40 19.17
N GLY A 48 13.47 5.42 18.50
CA GLY A 48 13.16 6.37 17.43
C GLY A 48 13.98 6.17 16.15
N LYS A 49 14.62 5.01 15.98
CA LYS A 49 15.50 4.68 14.85
C LYS A 49 14.83 3.83 13.77
N GLN A 50 13.55 3.58 13.88
CA GLN A 50 12.80 2.79 12.90
C GLN A 50 12.79 3.41 11.49
N ASP A 51 12.89 4.73 11.43
CA ASP A 51 12.88 5.45 10.16
C ASP A 51 14.15 5.27 9.33
N ASP A 52 15.23 4.82 9.94
CA ASP A 52 16.50 4.56 9.26
C ASP A 52 16.59 3.15 8.67
N ALA A 53 15.60 2.29 8.95
CA ALA A 53 15.62 0.92 8.47
C ALA A 53 14.96 0.78 7.07
N TYR A 54 15.51 -0.12 6.24
CA TYR A 54 14.89 -0.52 4.99
C TYR A 54 15.28 -1.94 4.58
N LEU A 55 14.48 -2.50 3.69
CA LEU A 55 14.78 -3.69 2.92
C LEU A 55 14.92 -3.29 1.44
N LEU A 56 16.00 -3.68 0.79
CA LEU A 56 16.22 -3.51 -0.63
C LEU A 56 16.44 -4.88 -1.26
N ALA A 57 15.48 -5.32 -2.07
CA ALA A 57 15.59 -6.53 -2.87
C ALA A 57 16.02 -6.17 -4.29
N GLU A 58 17.03 -6.87 -4.81
CA GLU A 58 17.57 -6.66 -6.15
C GLU A 58 17.66 -8.00 -6.87
N GLY A 59 17.10 -8.07 -8.09
CA GLY A 59 17.23 -9.19 -8.98
C GLY A 59 18.45 -9.01 -9.87
N LEU A 60 19.31 -10.02 -9.96
CA LEU A 60 20.53 -10.00 -10.75
C LEU A 60 20.47 -11.05 -11.87
N ILE A 61 20.87 -10.66 -13.07
CA ILE A 61 21.10 -11.54 -14.22
C ILE A 61 22.54 -11.31 -14.69
N GLY A 62 23.33 -12.39 -14.74
CA GLY A 62 24.73 -12.28 -15.10
C GLY A 62 25.58 -11.39 -14.18
N GLY A 63 25.13 -11.17 -12.93
CA GLY A 63 25.78 -10.29 -11.97
C GLY A 63 25.34 -8.82 -12.03
N GLU A 64 24.52 -8.43 -13.01
CA GLU A 64 23.98 -7.07 -13.14
C GLU A 64 22.59 -6.96 -12.53
N VAL A 65 22.31 -5.83 -11.85
CA VAL A 65 20.99 -5.55 -11.27
C VAL A 65 20.02 -5.16 -12.37
N VAL A 66 18.99 -5.97 -12.58
CA VAL A 66 17.95 -5.74 -13.61
C VAL A 66 16.63 -5.21 -13.03
N VAL A 67 16.39 -5.43 -11.75
CA VAL A 67 15.21 -4.95 -11.03
C VAL A 67 15.53 -4.70 -9.57
N SER A 68 14.94 -3.68 -8.99
CA SER A 68 15.08 -3.39 -7.56
C SER A 68 13.74 -3.02 -6.94
N HIS A 69 13.56 -3.38 -5.67
CA HIS A 69 12.40 -3.03 -4.89
C HIS A 69 12.79 -2.68 -3.47
N LYS A 70 12.48 -1.46 -3.04
CA LYS A 70 12.80 -0.96 -1.69
C LYS A 70 11.55 -0.86 -0.84
N ARG A 71 11.64 -1.32 0.40
CA ARG A 71 10.57 -1.24 1.41
C ARG A 71 11.07 -0.62 2.69
N TYR A 72 10.26 0.26 3.24
CA TYR A 72 10.45 0.84 4.56
C TYR A 72 9.42 0.26 5.53
N PRO A 73 9.75 0.17 6.82
CA PRO A 73 8.74 -0.08 7.84
C PRO A 73 7.76 1.09 7.89
N SER A 74 6.49 0.81 8.11
CA SER A 74 5.51 1.88 8.26
C SER A 74 5.71 2.64 9.58
N GLY A 75 5.83 3.96 9.47
CA GLY A 75 5.86 4.89 10.60
C GLY A 75 4.47 5.11 11.24
N GLN A 76 4.29 6.25 11.91
CA GLN A 76 2.97 6.66 12.40
C GLN A 76 2.09 7.09 11.23
N ALA A 77 0.76 6.87 11.34
CA ALA A 77 -0.20 7.35 10.37
C ALA A 77 -0.12 8.88 10.28
N ASP A 78 -0.08 9.41 9.07
CA ASP A 78 0.09 10.83 8.81
C ASP A 78 -1.07 11.41 7.98
N HIS A 79 -1.38 10.79 6.85
CA HIS A 79 -2.44 11.26 5.96
C HIS A 79 -3.13 10.13 5.19
N LEU A 80 -4.17 10.49 4.45
CA LEU A 80 -4.85 9.62 3.51
C LEU A 80 -4.38 9.91 2.09
N VAL A 81 -4.07 8.85 1.34
CA VAL A 81 -3.91 8.90 -0.11
C VAL A 81 -5.18 8.32 -0.74
N VAL A 82 -5.80 9.07 -1.64
CA VAL A 82 -7.02 8.63 -2.35
C VAL A 82 -6.69 8.42 -3.81
N ARG A 83 -7.00 7.24 -4.34
CA ARG A 83 -6.73 6.88 -5.72
C ARG A 83 -7.86 6.02 -6.32
N LEU A 84 -7.92 5.95 -7.63
CA LEU A 84 -8.71 4.94 -8.31
C LEU A 84 -8.04 3.56 -8.15
N ASP A 85 -8.84 2.51 -8.05
CA ASP A 85 -8.32 1.13 -8.02
C ASP A 85 -7.62 0.79 -9.35
N ASN A 86 -8.19 1.26 -10.46
CA ASN A 86 -7.57 1.15 -11.78
C ASN A 86 -7.46 2.55 -12.42
N GLU A 87 -6.23 3.05 -12.56
CA GLU A 87 -5.95 4.37 -13.13
C GLU A 87 -6.30 4.49 -14.62
N ASN A 88 -6.46 3.37 -15.33
CA ASN A 88 -6.80 3.34 -16.76
C ASN A 88 -8.33 3.34 -17.01
N VAL A 89 -9.15 3.42 -15.98
CA VAL A 89 -10.60 3.44 -16.09
C VAL A 89 -11.12 4.88 -16.09
N SER A 90 -11.95 5.21 -17.07
CA SER A 90 -12.73 6.45 -17.12
C SER A 90 -14.19 6.17 -16.77
N LEU A 91 -14.74 6.96 -15.86
CA LEU A 91 -16.15 6.87 -15.49
C LEU A 91 -17.02 7.48 -16.59
N LYS A 92 -17.87 6.69 -17.23
CA LYS A 92 -18.80 7.14 -18.28
C LYS A 92 -20.08 7.70 -17.64
N ALA A 93 -20.57 8.82 -18.16
CA ALA A 93 -21.79 9.45 -17.67
C ALA A 93 -23.06 8.79 -18.25
N ASP A 94 -23.27 7.51 -17.97
CA ASP A 94 -24.43 6.72 -18.42
C ASP A 94 -25.40 6.36 -17.29
N GLY A 95 -25.09 6.77 -16.05
CA GLY A 95 -25.90 6.52 -14.86
C GLY A 95 -25.74 5.12 -14.28
N SER A 96 -24.94 4.26 -14.90
CA SER A 96 -24.72 2.87 -14.47
C SER A 96 -23.27 2.52 -14.24
N ASP A 97 -22.34 3.24 -14.85
CA ASP A 97 -20.91 2.96 -14.76
C ASP A 97 -20.36 3.20 -13.35
N ILE A 98 -19.52 2.30 -12.87
CA ILE A 98 -19.03 2.26 -11.48
C ILE A 98 -17.51 2.18 -11.48
N VAL A 99 -16.89 2.94 -10.60
CA VAL A 99 -15.46 2.83 -10.30
C VAL A 99 -15.24 2.64 -8.80
N THR A 100 -14.16 1.94 -8.47
CA THR A 100 -13.70 1.79 -7.09
C THR A 100 -12.68 2.88 -6.77
N VAL A 101 -12.92 3.60 -5.69
CA VAL A 101 -11.98 4.55 -5.10
C VAL A 101 -11.44 3.95 -3.82
N ILE A 102 -10.13 3.99 -3.63
CA ILE A 102 -9.45 3.46 -2.45
C ILE A 102 -8.78 4.61 -1.69
N ALA A 103 -9.06 4.70 -0.39
CA ALA A 103 -8.32 5.55 0.53
C ALA A 103 -7.31 4.68 1.30
N GLU A 104 -6.04 5.04 1.27
CA GLU A 104 -4.96 4.37 1.99
C GLU A 104 -4.45 5.25 3.12
N VAL A 105 -4.35 4.70 4.33
CA VAL A 105 -3.71 5.36 5.46
C VAL A 105 -2.21 5.18 5.31
N VAL A 106 -1.49 6.26 5.17
CA VAL A 106 -0.04 6.23 4.94
C VAL A 106 0.72 7.04 6.00
N ASP A 107 2.00 6.74 6.13
CA ASP A 107 2.94 7.54 6.90
C ASP A 107 3.50 8.71 6.05
N LYS A 108 4.37 9.53 6.66
CA LYS A 108 5.03 10.67 5.97
C LYS A 108 5.81 10.29 4.71
N ARG A 109 6.18 9.03 4.54
CA ARG A 109 6.89 8.49 3.36
C ARG A 109 5.96 7.91 2.32
N GLY A 110 4.65 7.90 2.56
CA GLY A 110 3.67 7.22 1.71
C GLY A 110 3.62 5.70 1.92
N THR A 111 4.23 5.17 3.00
CA THR A 111 4.15 3.74 3.30
C THR A 111 2.81 3.42 3.96
N VAL A 112 2.07 2.46 3.38
CA VAL A 112 0.75 2.07 3.86
C VAL A 112 0.82 1.48 5.26
N LYS A 113 -0.02 2.00 6.16
CA LYS A 113 -0.16 1.58 7.56
C LYS A 113 -1.08 0.37 7.69
N ARG A 114 -0.59 -0.82 7.39
CA ARG A 114 -1.41 -2.05 7.28
C ARG A 114 -2.10 -2.49 8.58
N LEU A 115 -1.62 -2.07 9.74
CA LEU A 115 -2.22 -2.39 11.04
C LEU A 115 -3.13 -1.26 11.55
N ASN A 116 -3.45 -0.27 10.72
CA ASN A 116 -4.45 0.74 11.07
C ASN A 116 -5.85 0.11 11.01
N ASN A 117 -6.67 0.37 12.02
CA ASN A 117 -8.04 -0.14 12.17
C ASN A 117 -9.07 0.98 12.38
N SER A 118 -8.76 2.19 11.98
CA SER A 118 -9.70 3.32 11.98
C SER A 118 -10.80 3.16 10.93
N HIS A 119 -11.65 4.16 10.80
CA HIS A 119 -12.65 4.23 9.75
C HIS A 119 -12.39 5.44 8.86
N VAL A 120 -12.74 5.32 7.60
CA VAL A 120 -12.70 6.41 6.63
C VAL A 120 -14.11 6.78 6.21
N ARG A 121 -14.45 8.05 6.36
CA ARG A 121 -15.65 8.63 5.80
C ARG A 121 -15.37 9.23 4.44
N PHE A 122 -16.22 8.92 3.49
CA PHE A 122 -16.17 9.46 2.14
C PHE A 122 -17.32 10.43 1.92
N ASP A 123 -16.99 11.58 1.33
CA ASP A 123 -17.94 12.55 0.83
C ASP A 123 -17.73 12.75 -0.67
N ILE A 124 -18.81 13.08 -1.40
CA ILE A 124 -18.78 13.23 -2.85
C ILE A 124 -19.36 14.57 -3.27
N GLN A 125 -18.76 15.17 -4.28
CA GLN A 125 -19.23 16.39 -4.94
C GLN A 125 -19.24 16.20 -6.46
N GLY A 126 -20.23 16.76 -7.13
CA GLY A 126 -20.36 16.71 -8.59
C GLY A 126 -21.25 15.60 -9.10
N GLU A 127 -21.00 15.15 -10.33
CA GLU A 127 -21.88 14.26 -11.11
C GLU A 127 -21.63 12.76 -10.83
N GLY A 128 -21.69 12.38 -9.57
CA GLY A 128 -21.57 11.00 -9.09
C GLY A 128 -22.29 10.78 -7.78
N ARG A 129 -22.45 9.53 -7.39
CA ARG A 129 -22.99 9.14 -6.09
C ARG A 129 -22.17 8.01 -5.46
N LEU A 130 -22.04 8.02 -4.15
CA LEU A 130 -21.49 6.90 -3.40
C LEU A 130 -22.52 5.75 -3.37
N LEU A 131 -22.04 4.53 -3.53
CA LEU A 131 -22.86 3.34 -3.34
C LEU A 131 -22.65 2.81 -1.93
N GLY A 132 -23.77 2.70 -1.20
CA GLY A 132 -23.78 2.29 0.20
C GLY A 132 -23.60 3.46 1.18
N ASP A 133 -23.99 3.21 2.42
CA ASP A 133 -24.00 4.16 3.52
C ASP A 133 -23.73 3.47 4.87
N ALA A 134 -24.00 4.15 5.96
CA ALA A 134 -23.80 3.63 7.31
C ALA A 134 -24.69 2.41 7.63
N SER A 135 -25.85 2.27 6.98
CA SER A 135 -26.79 1.17 7.24
C SER A 135 -26.24 -0.20 6.81
N VAL A 136 -25.37 -0.19 5.81
CA VAL A 136 -24.68 -1.40 5.31
C VAL A 136 -23.18 -1.40 5.64
N GLY A 137 -22.73 -0.48 6.51
CA GLY A 137 -21.34 -0.42 6.98
C GLY A 137 -20.31 -0.06 5.92
N THR A 138 -20.71 0.60 4.83
CA THR A 138 -19.81 0.95 3.73
C THR A 138 -19.33 2.40 3.77
N ASN A 139 -20.00 3.27 4.54
CA ASN A 139 -19.56 4.65 4.74
C ASN A 139 -20.08 5.18 6.08
N PRO A 140 -19.24 5.33 7.12
CA PRO A 140 -17.78 5.14 7.13
C PRO A 140 -17.33 3.71 6.85
N ALA A 141 -16.30 3.55 6.03
CA ALA A 141 -15.72 2.26 5.69
C ALA A 141 -14.62 1.87 6.68
N PRO A 142 -14.58 0.63 7.18
CA PRO A 142 -13.48 0.18 8.03
C PRO A 142 -12.19 0.11 7.23
N VAL A 143 -11.08 0.54 7.83
CA VAL A 143 -9.74 0.36 7.26
C VAL A 143 -9.30 -1.08 7.50
N ILE A 144 -9.09 -1.82 6.42
CA ILE A 144 -8.61 -3.21 6.44
C ILE A 144 -7.28 -3.26 5.68
N TRP A 145 -6.24 -3.78 6.32
CA TRP A 145 -4.89 -3.80 5.77
C TRP A 145 -4.38 -2.43 5.30
N GLY A 146 -4.81 -1.36 6.00
CA GLY A 146 -4.39 0.02 5.73
C GLY A 146 -5.16 0.71 4.63
N SER A 147 -6.22 0.12 4.08
CA SER A 147 -7.03 0.69 3.01
C SER A 147 -8.53 0.56 3.28
N ALA A 148 -9.30 1.49 2.73
CA ALA A 148 -10.77 1.50 2.75
C ALA A 148 -11.28 1.79 1.33
N PRO A 149 -12.05 0.91 0.72
CA PRO A 149 -12.65 1.13 -0.59
C PRO A 149 -14.01 1.81 -0.49
N VAL A 150 -14.40 2.53 -1.55
CA VAL A 150 -15.77 2.99 -1.78
C VAL A 150 -16.11 2.87 -3.27
N LEU A 151 -17.34 2.52 -3.57
CA LEU A 151 -17.86 2.47 -4.94
C LEU A 151 -18.51 3.82 -5.29
N VAL A 152 -18.16 4.31 -6.47
CA VAL A 152 -18.69 5.55 -7.03
C VAL A 152 -19.39 5.26 -8.33
N GLN A 153 -20.68 5.59 -8.41
CA GLN A 153 -21.49 5.45 -9.62
C GLN A 153 -21.65 6.80 -10.31
N SER A 154 -21.60 6.80 -11.63
CA SER A 154 -21.86 7.99 -12.45
C SER A 154 -23.32 8.43 -12.38
N THR A 155 -23.57 9.72 -12.71
CA THR A 155 -24.88 10.18 -13.13
C THR A 155 -24.98 10.13 -14.67
N THR A 156 -26.15 10.49 -15.21
CA THR A 156 -26.33 10.64 -16.67
C THR A 156 -25.81 11.97 -17.21
N LYS A 157 -25.32 12.85 -16.34
CA LYS A 157 -24.78 14.16 -16.73
C LYS A 157 -23.27 14.11 -16.78
N PRO A 158 -22.64 14.50 -17.90
CA PRO A 158 -21.19 14.68 -17.96
C PRO A 158 -20.72 15.77 -16.99
N GLY A 159 -19.64 15.50 -16.26
CA GLY A 159 -19.12 16.44 -15.29
C GLY A 159 -17.93 15.90 -14.52
N LYS A 160 -17.47 16.69 -13.55
CA LYS A 160 -16.41 16.29 -12.63
C LYS A 160 -16.99 15.63 -11.39
N VAL A 161 -16.32 14.61 -10.91
CA VAL A 161 -16.59 13.97 -9.61
C VAL A 161 -15.39 14.20 -8.70
N ARG A 162 -15.63 14.69 -7.51
CA ARG A 162 -14.61 14.88 -6.47
C ARG A 162 -14.94 14.03 -5.26
N ILE A 163 -14.03 13.18 -4.87
CA ILE A 163 -14.14 12.38 -3.65
C ILE A 163 -13.25 13.00 -2.57
N ILE A 164 -13.81 13.12 -1.38
CA ILE A 164 -13.12 13.62 -0.19
C ILE A 164 -13.16 12.50 0.84
N ALA A 165 -11.99 12.13 1.36
CA ALA A 165 -11.87 11.12 2.40
C ALA A 165 -11.35 11.76 3.69
N SER A 166 -11.93 11.37 4.82
CA SER A 166 -11.52 11.82 6.16
C SER A 166 -11.46 10.65 7.13
N MET A 167 -10.44 10.66 8.00
CA MET A 167 -10.32 9.67 9.07
C MET A 167 -11.26 9.99 10.23
N GLN A 168 -11.88 8.95 10.80
CA GLN A 168 -12.68 9.00 12.03
C GLN A 168 -12.06 8.15 13.13
#